data_46d63dfd2e03e2022c1488d25636ed48
#
_entry.id   46d63dfd2e03e2022c1488d25636ed48
#
_cell.length_a   1.000
_cell.length_b   1.000
_cell.length_c   1.000
_cell.angle_alpha   90.00
_cell.angle_beta   90.00
_cell.angle_gamma   90.00
#
_symmetry.space_group_name_H-M   'P 1'
#
loop_
_entity.id
_entity.type
_entity.pdbx_description
1 polymer ?
#
loop_
_entity_poly.entity_id
_entity_poly.type
_entity_poly.pdbx_seq_one_letter_code
_entity_poly.pdbx_strand_id
1 'polypeptide(L)'
;LKDLYKMCEIVRKEVCIGDYYVGRIIARPFVGQAGSFVRTANRHDYSRMPTMKLDLERLQEGGVATIGVGKIGDIFAHVGLDQSYPSKSNSHGMNQVAGLMASSFQSGFMMVNLVEFDSLYGHRRNVEGYKREIEGFDYQLKGFLDTLKDDDLVLITADHGNDPTWMGTDHTRELVPLLGYRKGLDRPIPIGDRDSFSDIGATVLDNFGLKGQHGTSFLDLIK
;
A
#
# COMPACT_ATOMS: atom_id res chain seq x y z
N LEU A 1 -24.00 8.27 -14.29
CA LEU A 1 -23.03 7.58 -13.43
C LEU A 1 -23.26 6.06 -13.48
N LYS A 2 -24.48 5.58 -13.27
CA LYS A 2 -24.80 4.13 -13.35
C LYS A 2 -24.41 3.50 -14.68
N ASP A 3 -24.66 4.20 -15.78
CA ASP A 3 -24.31 3.69 -17.12
C ASP A 3 -22.80 3.57 -17.31
N LEU A 4 -22.01 4.56 -16.82
CA LEU A 4 -20.56 4.49 -16.85
C LEU A 4 -20.03 3.28 -16.07
N TYR A 5 -20.55 3.02 -14.89
CA TYR A 5 -20.18 1.85 -14.09
C TYR A 5 -20.52 0.55 -14.80
N LYS A 6 -21.75 0.47 -15.37
CA LYS A 6 -22.16 -0.71 -16.14
C LYS A 6 -21.28 -0.95 -17.38
N MET A 7 -20.88 0.10 -18.09
CA MET A 7 -19.92 0.00 -19.19
C MET A 7 -18.58 -0.56 -18.72
N CYS A 8 -18.05 -0.04 -17.61
CA CYS A 8 -16.77 -0.54 -17.06
C CYS A 8 -16.86 -2.00 -16.62
N GLU A 9 -18.00 -2.43 -16.06
CA GLU A 9 -18.22 -3.83 -15.71
C GLU A 9 -18.24 -4.73 -16.95
N ILE A 10 -18.94 -4.33 -18.02
CA ILE A 10 -18.96 -5.06 -19.29
C ILE A 10 -17.54 -5.15 -19.85
N VAL A 11 -16.82 -4.02 -19.91
CA VAL A 11 -15.43 -4.01 -20.40
C VAL A 11 -14.56 -4.95 -19.57
N ARG A 12 -14.72 -4.98 -18.23
CA ARG A 12 -13.98 -5.90 -17.35
C ARG A 12 -14.28 -7.37 -17.62
N LYS A 13 -15.57 -7.70 -17.82
CA LYS A 13 -16.04 -9.09 -17.88
C LYS A 13 -15.97 -9.69 -19.29
N GLU A 14 -16.13 -8.88 -20.33
CA GLU A 14 -16.37 -9.36 -21.68
C GLU A 14 -15.33 -8.90 -22.70
N VAL A 15 -14.64 -7.78 -22.46
CA VAL A 15 -13.69 -7.21 -23.43
C VAL A 15 -12.25 -7.41 -22.98
N CYS A 16 -11.92 -7.03 -21.75
CA CYS A 16 -10.55 -7.15 -21.23
C CYS A 16 -10.31 -8.54 -20.62
N ILE A 17 -10.37 -9.57 -21.43
CA ILE A 17 -10.16 -10.99 -21.10
C ILE A 17 -9.04 -11.58 -21.95
N GLY A 18 -8.54 -12.76 -21.61
CA GLY A 18 -7.48 -13.44 -22.35
C GLY A 18 -6.23 -12.55 -22.48
N ASP A 19 -5.73 -12.41 -23.70
CA ASP A 19 -4.53 -11.60 -24.01
C ASP A 19 -4.71 -10.10 -23.75
N TYR A 20 -5.96 -9.63 -23.67
CA TYR A 20 -6.30 -8.22 -23.38
C TYR A 20 -6.62 -7.97 -21.89
N TYR A 21 -6.23 -8.87 -21.03
CA TYR A 21 -6.56 -8.83 -19.61
C TYR A 21 -5.72 -7.79 -18.84
N VAL A 22 -6.08 -6.51 -18.96
CA VAL A 22 -5.43 -5.40 -18.24
C VAL A 22 -5.70 -5.46 -16.73
N GLY A 23 -4.76 -4.96 -15.95
CA GLY A 23 -4.83 -5.00 -14.49
C GLY A 23 -6.00 -4.23 -13.88
N ARG A 24 -6.42 -3.12 -14.51
CA ARG A 24 -7.46 -2.25 -13.95
C ARG A 24 -8.26 -1.55 -15.03
N ILE A 25 -9.58 -1.45 -14.83
CA ILE A 25 -10.49 -0.59 -15.58
C ILE A 25 -11.01 0.47 -14.62
N ILE A 26 -10.96 1.73 -15.01
CA ILE A 26 -11.27 2.85 -14.11
C ILE A 26 -12.46 3.63 -14.65
N ALA A 27 -13.57 3.66 -13.91
CA ALA A 27 -14.62 4.64 -14.08
C ALA A 27 -14.15 5.97 -13.46
N ARG A 28 -14.00 7.00 -14.29
CA ARG A 28 -13.49 8.31 -13.85
C ARG A 28 -14.48 9.42 -14.23
N PRO A 29 -15.60 9.55 -13.49
CA PRO A 29 -16.61 10.54 -13.80
C PRO A 29 -16.10 11.98 -13.59
N PHE A 30 -16.59 12.88 -14.41
CA PHE A 30 -16.28 14.30 -14.38
C PHE A 30 -17.53 15.14 -14.63
N VAL A 31 -17.46 16.40 -14.27
CA VAL A 31 -18.48 17.42 -14.51
C VAL A 31 -17.85 18.65 -15.16
N GLY A 32 -18.66 19.56 -15.68
CA GLY A 32 -18.18 20.80 -16.33
C GLY A 32 -18.42 20.81 -17.82
N GLN A 33 -17.77 21.75 -18.51
CA GLN A 33 -17.88 21.97 -19.94
C GLN A 33 -16.50 21.87 -20.60
N ALA A 34 -16.46 21.81 -21.93
CA ALA A 34 -15.22 21.76 -22.69
C ALA A 34 -14.25 22.86 -22.24
N GLY A 35 -13.00 22.50 -21.89
CA GLY A 35 -11.98 23.39 -21.37
C GLY A 35 -11.99 23.58 -19.83
N SER A 36 -13.04 23.13 -19.11
CA SER A 36 -13.16 23.28 -17.66
C SER A 36 -13.71 22.04 -16.95
N PHE A 37 -13.34 20.85 -17.41
CA PHE A 37 -13.76 19.61 -16.77
C PHE A 37 -13.09 19.39 -15.41
N VAL A 38 -13.90 18.99 -14.41
CA VAL A 38 -13.44 18.69 -13.06
C VAL A 38 -13.82 17.24 -12.72
N ARG A 39 -12.84 16.45 -12.24
CA ARG A 39 -13.07 15.07 -11.78
C ARG A 39 -13.92 15.08 -10.53
N THR A 40 -14.86 14.14 -10.44
CA THR A 40 -15.66 13.95 -9.24
C THR A 40 -15.04 12.93 -8.28
N ALA A 41 -15.52 12.86 -7.06
CA ALA A 41 -15.13 11.84 -6.07
C ALA A 41 -15.66 10.44 -6.39
N ASN A 42 -16.52 10.29 -7.43
CA ASN A 42 -17.17 9.02 -7.80
C ASN A 42 -16.28 8.13 -8.69
N ARG A 43 -14.97 8.18 -8.51
CA ARG A 43 -14.06 7.22 -9.14
C ARG A 43 -14.36 5.83 -8.61
N HIS A 44 -14.40 4.84 -9.51
CA HIS A 44 -14.51 3.43 -9.15
C HIS A 44 -13.58 2.59 -10.00
N ASP A 45 -12.82 1.71 -9.36
CA ASP A 45 -11.82 0.87 -10.00
C ASP A 45 -12.33 -0.58 -10.05
N TYR A 46 -12.29 -1.16 -11.24
CA TYR A 46 -12.60 -2.57 -11.51
C TYR A 46 -11.27 -3.31 -11.71
N SER A 47 -10.68 -3.72 -10.61
CA SER A 47 -9.40 -4.41 -10.59
C SER A 47 -9.53 -5.84 -11.13
N ARG A 48 -8.44 -6.34 -11.69
CA ARG A 48 -8.29 -7.77 -11.99
C ARG A 48 -8.18 -8.54 -10.67
N MET A 49 -8.91 -9.62 -10.56
CA MET A 49 -8.68 -10.57 -9.47
C MET A 49 -7.29 -11.20 -9.63
N PRO A 50 -6.54 -11.35 -8.54
CA PRO A 50 -5.28 -12.09 -8.58
C PRO A 50 -5.46 -13.48 -9.18
N THR A 51 -4.52 -13.88 -10.02
CA THR A 51 -4.56 -15.21 -10.67
C THR A 51 -3.72 -16.25 -9.95
N MET A 52 -2.90 -15.80 -9.01
CA MET A 52 -2.11 -16.65 -8.12
C MET A 52 -2.48 -16.35 -6.69
N LYS A 53 -2.27 -17.32 -5.82
CA LYS A 53 -2.50 -17.18 -4.39
C LYS A 53 -1.58 -16.12 -3.81
N LEU A 54 -2.16 -15.11 -3.18
CA LEU A 54 -1.45 -14.02 -2.53
C LEU A 54 -0.86 -14.46 -1.18
N ASP A 55 0.18 -13.77 -0.74
CA ASP A 55 0.71 -13.93 0.61
C ASP A 55 -0.31 -13.48 1.68
N LEU A 56 -1.18 -12.51 1.36
CA LEU A 56 -2.32 -12.14 2.20
C LEU A 56 -3.28 -13.32 2.46
N GLU A 57 -3.59 -14.13 1.42
CA GLU A 57 -4.41 -15.33 1.58
C GLU A 57 -3.70 -16.40 2.42
N ARG A 58 -2.37 -16.51 2.30
CA ARG A 58 -1.57 -17.44 3.12
C ARG A 58 -1.58 -17.05 4.59
N LEU A 59 -1.52 -15.74 4.88
CA LEU A 59 -1.66 -15.22 6.23
C LEU A 59 -3.02 -15.59 6.82
N GLN A 60 -4.11 -15.33 6.10
CA GLN A 60 -5.46 -15.70 6.54
C GLN A 60 -5.61 -17.21 6.80
N GLU A 61 -5.14 -18.04 5.87
CA GLU A 61 -5.17 -19.51 6.04
C GLU A 61 -4.32 -19.98 7.22
N GLY A 62 -3.24 -19.25 7.54
CA GLY A 62 -2.43 -19.44 8.73
C GLY A 62 -3.08 -18.92 10.02
N GLY A 63 -4.30 -18.37 9.95
CA GLY A 63 -5.02 -17.82 11.11
C GLY A 63 -4.53 -16.42 11.53
N VAL A 64 -3.77 -15.73 10.68
CA VAL A 64 -3.29 -14.37 10.91
C VAL A 64 -4.33 -13.37 10.43
N ALA A 65 -4.82 -12.51 11.33
CA ALA A 65 -5.71 -11.42 10.95
C ALA A 65 -5.03 -10.45 9.98
N THR A 66 -5.73 -10.07 8.90
CA THR A 66 -5.19 -9.23 7.83
C THR A 66 -6.01 -7.95 7.67
N ILE A 67 -5.35 -6.81 7.79
CA ILE A 67 -5.96 -5.47 7.69
C ILE A 67 -5.28 -4.67 6.59
N GLY A 68 -6.08 -4.06 5.73
CA GLY A 68 -5.63 -3.07 4.75
C GLY A 68 -6.05 -1.66 5.13
N VAL A 69 -5.12 -0.71 5.13
CA VAL A 69 -5.39 0.73 5.32
C VAL A 69 -5.01 1.50 4.05
N GLY A 70 -5.80 2.50 3.69
CA GLY A 70 -5.61 3.25 2.46
C GLY A 70 -6.20 2.53 1.24
N LYS A 71 -5.43 2.41 0.15
CA LYS A 71 -5.88 1.76 -1.09
C LYS A 71 -5.60 0.24 -1.15
N ILE A 72 -5.16 -0.37 -0.08
CA ILE A 72 -4.77 -1.78 -0.08
C ILE A 72 -5.92 -2.69 -0.54
N GLY A 73 -7.14 -2.42 -0.05
CA GLY A 73 -8.33 -3.16 -0.50
C GLY A 73 -8.53 -3.10 -2.02
N ASP A 74 -8.43 -1.92 -2.60
CA ASP A 74 -8.59 -1.72 -4.05
C ASP A 74 -7.45 -2.38 -4.86
N ILE A 75 -6.21 -2.31 -4.35
CA ILE A 75 -5.03 -2.88 -5.02
C ILE A 75 -5.16 -4.40 -5.13
N PHE A 76 -5.54 -5.06 -4.04
CA PHE A 76 -5.66 -6.51 -3.99
C PHE A 76 -7.08 -7.03 -4.25
N ALA A 77 -8.01 -6.17 -4.74
CA ALA A 77 -9.40 -6.53 -4.97
C ALA A 77 -10.07 -7.17 -3.74
N HIS A 78 -9.68 -6.74 -2.56
CA HIS A 78 -10.07 -7.24 -1.23
C HIS A 78 -9.70 -8.71 -0.97
N VAL A 79 -8.92 -9.34 -1.85
CA VAL A 79 -8.49 -10.74 -1.68
C VAL A 79 -7.44 -10.83 -0.56
N GLY A 80 -7.66 -11.74 0.37
CA GLY A 80 -6.76 -11.98 1.49
C GLY A 80 -6.81 -10.90 2.58
N LEU A 81 -7.88 -10.09 2.65
CA LEU A 81 -8.08 -9.07 3.69
C LEU A 81 -9.34 -9.37 4.51
N ASP A 82 -9.21 -9.45 5.84
CA ASP A 82 -10.35 -9.56 6.75
C ASP A 82 -11.06 -8.21 6.89
N GLN A 83 -10.29 -7.13 6.89
CA GLN A 83 -10.83 -5.77 7.03
C GLN A 83 -10.07 -4.79 6.12
N SER A 84 -10.78 -3.77 5.67
CA SER A 84 -10.21 -2.71 4.84
C SER A 84 -10.73 -1.34 5.26
N TYR A 85 -9.80 -0.40 5.47
CA TYR A 85 -10.07 0.96 5.96
C TYR A 85 -9.56 2.00 4.94
N PRO A 86 -10.39 2.45 4.00
CA PRO A 86 -9.99 3.49 3.05
C PRO A 86 -9.59 4.78 3.74
N SER A 87 -8.49 5.39 3.33
CA SER A 87 -8.04 6.67 3.87
C SER A 87 -8.32 7.83 2.92
N LYS A 88 -8.51 9.03 3.47
CA LYS A 88 -8.73 10.28 2.71
C LYS A 88 -7.45 11.07 2.51
N SER A 89 -6.44 10.83 3.36
CA SER A 89 -5.12 11.47 3.35
C SER A 89 -4.12 10.56 4.05
N ASN A 90 -2.83 10.84 3.94
CA ASN A 90 -1.80 10.13 4.69
C ASN A 90 -2.00 10.25 6.20
N SER A 91 -2.24 11.47 6.68
CA SER A 91 -2.51 11.72 8.10
C SER A 91 -3.76 10.96 8.59
N HIS A 92 -4.83 10.89 7.78
CA HIS A 92 -6.00 10.07 8.13
C HIS A 92 -5.66 8.59 8.18
N GLY A 93 -4.83 8.08 7.26
CA GLY A 93 -4.33 6.71 7.29
C GLY A 93 -3.55 6.39 8.55
N MET A 94 -2.61 7.25 8.94
CA MET A 94 -1.82 7.08 10.18
C MET A 94 -2.71 7.13 11.44
N ASN A 95 -3.72 7.99 11.47
CA ASN A 95 -4.68 8.03 12.58
C ASN A 95 -5.53 6.75 12.66
N GLN A 96 -5.90 6.16 11.52
CA GLN A 96 -6.58 4.85 11.49
C GLN A 96 -5.67 3.76 12.05
N VAL A 97 -4.39 3.72 11.64
CA VAL A 97 -3.39 2.79 12.18
C VAL A 97 -3.28 2.92 13.69
N ALA A 98 -3.10 4.14 14.20
CA ALA A 98 -3.03 4.39 15.65
C ALA A 98 -4.30 3.94 16.39
N GLY A 99 -5.48 4.23 15.82
CA GLY A 99 -6.76 3.79 16.38
C GLY A 99 -6.92 2.27 16.42
N LEU A 100 -6.48 1.58 15.36
CA LEU A 100 -6.50 0.12 15.29
C LEU A 100 -5.55 -0.51 16.32
N MET A 101 -4.33 0.03 16.46
CA MET A 101 -3.36 -0.43 17.46
C MET A 101 -3.86 -0.21 18.90
N ALA A 102 -4.60 0.87 19.16
CA ALA A 102 -5.21 1.14 20.47
C ALA A 102 -6.47 0.32 20.75
N SER A 103 -7.02 -0.35 19.76
CA SER A 103 -8.26 -1.14 19.85
C SER A 103 -8.01 -2.58 20.30
N SER A 104 -8.97 -3.48 20.03
CA SER A 104 -8.86 -4.91 20.28
C SER A 104 -7.95 -5.67 19.31
N PHE A 105 -7.26 -5.01 18.39
CA PHE A 105 -6.30 -5.65 17.50
C PHE A 105 -5.08 -6.12 18.29
N GLN A 106 -5.01 -7.42 18.57
CA GLN A 106 -3.98 -7.98 19.43
C GLN A 106 -2.78 -8.54 18.66
N SER A 107 -3.03 -9.15 17.49
CA SER A 107 -2.00 -9.74 16.64
C SER A 107 -2.53 -9.87 15.22
N GLY A 108 -1.65 -9.72 14.24
CA GLY A 108 -1.99 -9.85 12.83
C GLY A 108 -1.06 -9.05 11.93
N PHE A 109 -1.40 -8.97 10.65
CA PHE A 109 -0.69 -8.19 9.66
C PHE A 109 -1.52 -6.98 9.23
N MET A 110 -0.92 -5.81 9.29
CA MET A 110 -1.53 -4.57 8.80
C MET A 110 -0.70 -4.00 7.65
N MET A 111 -1.29 -3.91 6.47
CA MET A 111 -0.67 -3.28 5.31
C MET A 111 -1.24 -1.89 5.11
N VAL A 112 -0.38 -0.89 5.01
CA VAL A 112 -0.77 0.53 4.95
C VAL A 112 -0.25 1.16 3.68
N ASN A 113 -1.11 1.86 2.94
CA ASN A 113 -0.73 2.63 1.76
C ASN A 113 -1.02 4.12 1.96
N LEU A 114 0.04 4.92 1.99
CA LEU A 114 -0.01 6.38 2.13
C LEU A 114 0.18 7.02 0.76
N VAL A 115 -0.93 7.43 0.14
CA VAL A 115 -0.97 7.73 -1.31
C VAL A 115 -0.63 9.16 -1.71
N GLU A 116 -0.56 10.11 -0.78
CA GLU A 116 -0.40 11.53 -1.13
C GLU A 116 1.01 11.85 -1.60
N PHE A 117 2.05 11.12 -1.16
CA PHE A 117 3.41 11.23 -1.68
C PHE A 117 3.42 11.14 -3.20
N ASP A 118 2.74 10.16 -3.75
CA ASP A 118 2.59 9.95 -5.18
C ASP A 118 1.59 10.93 -5.82
N SER A 119 0.34 10.90 -5.35
CA SER A 119 -0.79 11.50 -6.05
C SER A 119 -0.87 13.02 -5.96
N LEU A 120 -0.44 13.62 -4.84
CA LEU A 120 -0.50 15.07 -4.64
C LEU A 120 0.85 15.76 -4.85
N TYR A 121 1.96 15.06 -4.62
CA TYR A 121 3.26 15.69 -4.62
C TYR A 121 4.17 15.15 -5.73
N GLY A 122 4.32 13.85 -5.88
CA GLY A 122 5.16 13.20 -6.88
C GLY A 122 4.71 13.53 -8.31
N HIS A 123 3.51 13.13 -8.71
CA HIS A 123 2.95 13.40 -10.04
C HIS A 123 2.76 14.88 -10.34
N ARG A 124 2.68 15.73 -9.34
CA ARG A 124 2.51 17.18 -9.49
C ARG A 124 3.81 17.95 -9.41
N ARG A 125 4.93 17.25 -9.23
CA ARG A 125 6.27 17.86 -9.12
C ARG A 125 6.31 18.95 -8.05
N ASN A 126 5.60 18.74 -6.95
CA ASN A 126 5.54 19.65 -5.81
C ASN A 126 6.56 19.24 -4.76
N VAL A 127 7.81 19.66 -4.98
CA VAL A 127 8.98 19.33 -4.12
C VAL A 127 8.74 19.76 -2.67
N GLU A 128 8.28 20.99 -2.46
CA GLU A 128 8.03 21.53 -1.12
C GLU A 128 6.88 20.81 -0.40
N GLY A 129 5.85 20.40 -1.14
CA GLY A 129 4.76 19.58 -0.61
C GLY A 129 5.25 18.19 -0.22
N TYR A 130 6.08 17.55 -1.06
CA TYR A 130 6.66 16.25 -0.81
C TYR A 130 7.53 16.26 0.45
N LYS A 131 8.39 17.29 0.60
CA LYS A 131 9.21 17.50 1.80
C LYS A 131 8.35 17.62 3.07
N ARG A 132 7.35 18.53 3.05
CA ARG A 132 6.45 18.70 4.21
C ARG A 132 5.70 17.43 4.58
N GLU A 133 5.35 16.62 3.58
CA GLU A 133 4.66 15.35 3.81
C GLU A 133 5.57 14.32 4.48
N ILE A 134 6.86 14.26 4.08
CA ILE A 134 7.85 13.40 4.76
C ILE A 134 8.03 13.85 6.22
N GLU A 135 8.19 15.15 6.46
CA GLU A 135 8.34 15.71 7.82
C GLU A 135 7.08 15.45 8.69
N GLY A 136 5.89 15.55 8.08
CA GLY A 136 4.62 15.25 8.74
C GLY A 136 4.46 13.77 9.07
N PHE A 137 4.88 12.89 8.16
CA PHE A 137 4.90 11.45 8.38
C PHE A 137 5.89 11.08 9.49
N ASP A 138 7.10 11.63 9.47
CA ASP A 138 8.13 11.39 10.50
C ASP A 138 7.61 11.76 11.91
N TYR A 139 6.94 12.91 12.03
CA TYR A 139 6.32 13.32 13.29
C TYR A 139 5.26 12.31 13.78
N GLN A 140 4.37 11.84 12.89
CA GLN A 140 3.35 10.85 13.23
C GLN A 140 3.95 9.47 13.51
N LEU A 141 4.99 9.08 12.75
CA LEU A 141 5.71 7.84 12.93
C LEU A 141 6.32 7.74 14.33
N LYS A 142 6.93 8.80 14.83
CA LYS A 142 7.47 8.82 16.19
C LYS A 142 6.41 8.44 17.24
N GLY A 143 5.25 9.09 17.20
CA GLY A 143 4.15 8.78 18.11
C GLY A 143 3.63 7.34 17.96
N PHE A 144 3.60 6.81 16.73
CA PHE A 144 3.22 5.44 16.45
C PHE A 144 4.23 4.44 17.03
N LEU A 145 5.54 4.65 16.83
CA LEU A 145 6.60 3.76 17.32
C LEU A 145 6.59 3.65 18.85
N ASP A 146 6.19 4.72 19.55
CA ASP A 146 6.05 4.71 21.02
C ASP A 146 4.93 3.78 21.51
N THR A 147 3.93 3.46 20.65
CA THR A 147 2.80 2.57 20.98
C THR A 147 3.08 1.09 20.76
N LEU A 148 4.17 0.75 20.07
CA LEU A 148 4.48 -0.64 19.70
C LEU A 148 4.78 -1.50 20.93
N LYS A 149 4.49 -2.79 20.82
CA LYS A 149 4.89 -3.82 21.76
C LYS A 149 6.27 -4.38 21.39
N ASP A 150 6.86 -5.19 22.27
CA ASP A 150 8.22 -5.73 22.07
C ASP A 150 8.31 -6.71 20.91
N ASP A 151 7.20 -7.37 20.56
CA ASP A 151 7.09 -8.34 19.47
C ASP A 151 6.56 -7.74 18.15
N ASP A 152 6.24 -6.45 18.13
CA ASP A 152 5.81 -5.78 16.91
C ASP A 152 6.99 -5.54 15.96
N LEU A 153 6.78 -5.83 14.68
CA LEU A 153 7.70 -5.54 13.58
C LEU A 153 7.07 -4.51 12.65
N VAL A 154 7.76 -3.42 12.40
CA VAL A 154 7.37 -2.40 11.41
C VAL A 154 8.34 -2.44 10.24
N LEU A 155 7.80 -2.54 9.02
CA LEU A 155 8.55 -2.41 7.77
C LEU A 155 8.02 -1.19 7.01
N ILE A 156 8.91 -0.32 6.57
CA ILE A 156 8.58 0.89 5.79
C ILE A 156 9.32 0.80 4.46
N THR A 157 8.56 0.94 3.38
CA THR A 157 9.09 0.92 2.02
C THR A 157 8.24 1.79 1.10
N ALA A 158 8.57 1.83 -0.19
CA ALA A 158 7.70 2.35 -1.24
C ALA A 158 7.48 1.27 -2.31
N ASP A 159 6.38 1.38 -3.04
CA ASP A 159 6.03 0.47 -4.15
C ASP A 159 6.74 0.85 -5.45
N HIS A 160 7.14 2.11 -5.61
CA HIS A 160 7.92 2.65 -6.74
C HIS A 160 8.56 3.99 -6.38
N GLY A 161 9.44 4.49 -7.25
CA GLY A 161 9.96 5.84 -7.20
C GLY A 161 8.99 6.87 -7.81
N ASN A 162 9.00 8.08 -7.31
CA ASN A 162 8.36 9.23 -7.93
C ASN A 162 9.07 10.52 -7.51
N ASP A 163 10.22 10.80 -8.14
CA ASP A 163 11.04 11.97 -7.84
C ASP A 163 10.30 13.26 -8.25
N PRO A 164 9.92 14.13 -7.30
CA PRO A 164 9.22 15.37 -7.62
C PRO A 164 10.10 16.42 -8.31
N THR A 165 11.40 16.18 -8.45
CA THR A 165 12.33 17.08 -9.19
C THR A 165 12.50 16.65 -10.64
N TRP A 166 12.05 15.47 -11.03
CA TRP A 166 12.21 14.96 -12.39
C TRP A 166 11.24 15.59 -13.38
N MET A 167 11.58 15.50 -14.67
CA MET A 167 10.71 16.00 -15.75
C MET A 167 9.46 15.13 -15.95
N GLY A 168 8.39 15.73 -16.47
CA GLY A 168 7.14 15.03 -16.77
C GLY A 168 6.32 14.72 -15.51
N THR A 169 5.36 13.81 -15.63
CA THR A 169 4.41 13.45 -14.58
C THR A 169 4.38 11.95 -14.27
N ASP A 170 5.24 11.17 -14.90
CA ASP A 170 5.30 9.73 -14.72
C ASP A 170 6.16 9.36 -13.49
N HIS A 171 6.01 8.12 -13.04
CA HIS A 171 6.89 7.57 -12.01
C HIS A 171 8.35 7.53 -12.48
N THR A 172 9.25 7.55 -11.54
CA THR A 172 10.70 7.51 -11.78
C THR A 172 11.30 6.22 -11.22
N ARG A 173 12.56 5.89 -11.59
CA ARG A 173 13.19 4.60 -11.28
C ARG A 173 14.32 4.76 -10.26
N GLU A 174 13.96 5.06 -9.05
CA GLU A 174 14.89 5.05 -7.92
C GLU A 174 14.82 3.70 -7.19
N LEU A 175 15.89 3.37 -6.49
CA LEU A 175 15.82 2.38 -5.42
C LEU A 175 14.92 2.91 -4.33
N VAL A 176 13.97 2.09 -3.89
CA VAL A 176 13.06 2.47 -2.81
C VAL A 176 13.68 2.14 -1.45
N PRO A 177 13.37 2.90 -0.38
CA PRO A 177 13.87 2.59 0.94
C PRO A 177 13.29 1.27 1.45
N LEU A 178 14.05 0.57 2.27
CA LEU A 178 13.58 -0.55 3.08
C LEU A 178 14.09 -0.34 4.51
N LEU A 179 13.18 0.05 5.40
CA LEU A 179 13.48 0.28 6.80
C LEU A 179 12.70 -0.73 7.66
N GLY A 180 13.39 -1.36 8.59
CA GLY A 180 12.79 -2.25 9.58
C GLY A 180 12.99 -1.68 10.99
N TYR A 181 11.94 -1.76 11.81
CA TYR A 181 11.99 -1.36 13.21
C TYR A 181 11.32 -2.40 14.10
N ARG A 182 11.99 -2.68 15.22
CA ARG A 182 11.50 -3.49 16.35
C ARG A 182 12.02 -2.87 17.63
N LYS A 183 11.25 -2.89 18.69
CA LYS A 183 11.75 -2.48 20.02
C LYS A 183 12.94 -3.36 20.45
N GLY A 184 13.93 -2.73 21.10
CA GLY A 184 15.12 -3.43 21.58
C GLY A 184 16.25 -3.56 20.56
N LEU A 185 16.11 -3.02 19.35
CA LEU A 185 17.23 -2.87 18.44
C LEU A 185 18.12 -1.70 18.89
N ASP A 186 19.26 -2.01 19.49
CA ASP A 186 20.18 -1.01 20.07
C ASP A 186 21.00 -0.25 19.02
N ARG A 187 21.04 -0.76 17.79
CA ARG A 187 21.84 -0.20 16.69
C ARG A 187 21.23 -0.50 15.33
N PRO A 188 21.49 0.35 14.32
CA PRO A 188 21.13 0.02 12.93
C PRO A 188 21.84 -1.25 12.47
N ILE A 189 21.09 -2.13 11.82
CA ILE A 189 21.58 -3.36 11.19
C ILE A 189 21.37 -3.22 9.69
N PRO A 190 22.43 -3.27 8.84
CA PRO A 190 22.26 -3.20 7.41
C PRO A 190 21.60 -4.48 6.88
N ILE A 191 20.44 -4.33 6.23
CA ILE A 191 19.69 -5.41 5.60
C ILE A 191 20.28 -5.72 4.19
N GLY A 192 21.03 -4.78 3.62
CA GLY A 192 21.55 -4.85 2.25
C GLY A 192 20.48 -4.58 1.19
N ASP A 193 20.93 -4.48 -0.06
CA ASP A 193 20.02 -4.34 -1.19
C ASP A 193 19.27 -5.67 -1.42
N ARG A 194 17.99 -5.56 -1.78
CA ARG A 194 17.13 -6.71 -2.02
C ARG A 194 16.80 -6.82 -3.50
N ASP A 195 16.75 -8.04 -4.00
CA ASP A 195 16.52 -8.31 -5.43
C ASP A 195 15.03 -8.22 -5.81
N SER A 196 14.11 -8.30 -4.83
CA SER A 196 12.69 -8.36 -5.09
C SER A 196 11.86 -7.78 -3.95
N PHE A 197 10.74 -7.12 -4.30
CA PHE A 197 9.68 -6.75 -3.35
C PHE A 197 9.08 -7.97 -2.63
N SER A 198 9.15 -9.16 -3.25
CA SER A 198 8.69 -10.42 -2.65
C SER A 198 9.44 -10.78 -1.37
N ASP A 199 10.64 -10.23 -1.15
CA ASP A 199 11.42 -10.45 0.07
C ASP A 199 10.69 -9.89 1.31
N ILE A 200 9.94 -8.80 1.15
CA ILE A 200 9.08 -8.26 2.21
C ILE A 200 7.97 -9.25 2.54
N GLY A 201 7.27 -9.76 1.51
CA GLY A 201 6.23 -10.77 1.69
C GLY A 201 6.75 -12.04 2.36
N ALA A 202 7.92 -12.55 1.91
CA ALA A 202 8.58 -13.70 2.52
C ALA A 202 8.93 -13.43 4.00
N THR A 203 9.42 -12.23 4.32
CA THR A 203 9.77 -11.84 5.70
C THR A 203 8.53 -11.74 6.59
N VAL A 204 7.44 -11.18 6.07
CA VAL A 204 6.16 -11.11 6.79
C VAL A 204 5.63 -12.52 7.08
N LEU A 205 5.58 -13.41 6.10
CA LEU A 205 5.14 -14.79 6.29
C LEU A 205 6.02 -15.53 7.30
N ASP A 206 7.33 -15.40 7.19
CA ASP A 206 8.30 -16.01 8.09
C ASP A 206 8.12 -15.53 9.55
N ASN A 207 7.80 -14.25 9.75
CA ASN A 207 7.49 -13.70 11.08
C ASN A 207 6.29 -14.39 11.76
N PHE A 208 5.37 -14.95 10.98
CA PHE A 208 4.23 -15.73 11.46
C PHE A 208 4.47 -17.25 11.34
N GLY A 209 5.70 -17.70 11.07
CA GLY A 209 6.04 -19.13 10.91
C GLY A 209 5.47 -19.78 9.65
N LEU A 210 5.08 -18.96 8.66
CA LEU A 210 4.52 -19.40 7.38
C LEU A 210 5.57 -19.32 6.27
N LYS A 211 5.33 -20.02 5.14
CA LYS A 211 6.23 -20.00 3.98
C LYS A 211 5.54 -19.38 2.78
N GLY A 212 6.25 -18.43 2.13
CA GLY A 212 5.91 -17.88 0.83
C GLY A 212 6.36 -18.75 -0.34
N GLN A 213 5.92 -18.38 -1.55
CA GLN A 213 6.38 -19.02 -2.80
C GLN A 213 7.55 -18.26 -3.44
N HIS A 214 7.68 -16.99 -3.15
CA HIS A 214 8.62 -16.07 -3.76
C HIS A 214 9.35 -15.25 -2.71
N GLY A 215 10.51 -14.73 -3.05
CA GLY A 215 11.33 -13.89 -2.20
C GLY A 215 12.18 -14.65 -1.19
N THR A 216 13.07 -13.92 -0.57
CA THR A 216 13.98 -14.41 0.47
C THR A 216 13.76 -13.58 1.74
N SER A 217 13.36 -14.26 2.82
CA SER A 217 13.19 -13.60 4.13
C SER A 217 14.50 -13.02 4.63
N PHE A 218 14.42 -11.83 5.20
CA PHE A 218 15.50 -11.19 5.95
C PHE A 218 15.18 -11.07 7.45
N LEU A 219 14.21 -11.83 7.93
CA LEU A 219 13.77 -11.78 9.32
C LEU A 219 14.92 -12.04 10.30
N ASP A 220 15.81 -12.97 9.99
CA ASP A 220 16.96 -13.31 10.88
C ASP A 220 17.94 -12.15 11.06
N LEU A 221 17.93 -11.15 10.17
CA LEU A 221 18.76 -9.94 10.31
C LEU A 221 18.15 -8.91 11.25
N ILE A 222 16.85 -9.00 11.54
CA ILE A 222 16.07 -8.01 12.31
C ILE A 222 15.35 -8.61 13.54
N LYS A 223 15.75 -9.80 13.93
CA LYS A 223 15.31 -10.45 15.18
C LYS A 223 16.08 -9.97 16.38
#